data_ec20e08534bad03eb518229a627a120e
#
_entry.id   ec20e08534bad03eb518229a627a120e
#
_cell.length_a   1.000
_cell.length_b   1.000
_cell.length_c   1.000
_cell.angle_alpha   90.00
_cell.angle_beta   90.00
_cell.angle_gamma   90.00
#
_symmetry.space_group_name_H-M   'P 1'
#
loop_
_entity.id
_entity.type
_entity.pdbx_description
1 polymer ?
#
loop_
_entity_poly.entity_id
_entity_poly.type
_entity_poly.pdbx_seq_one_letter_code
_entity_poly.pdbx_strand_id
1 'polypeptide(L)'
;MRQFSQEEALLSLLYQEDDGLHTGAWARIYKRELFSNIRYPFGFYYEDLGTTYRVFFKCKNLVLSDKRMYMYRIRQDSIIRQDYSPKMMSVVPVTRQLYHDIAEKYPALEVAAASRAFSANRMVYFSIPYSMREERLKVWEEMCKYRKAIILDPKARKRERIAALLTYLGADLFHVLFSRVYRKQHS
;
A
#
# COMPACT_ATOMS: atom_id res chain seq x y z
N MET A 1 22.30 12.70 2.82
CA MET A 1 21.27 12.87 1.77
C MET A 1 21.43 11.80 0.71
N ARG A 2 20.34 11.13 0.35
CA ARG A 2 20.31 10.09 -0.69
C ARG A 2 19.42 10.58 -1.84
N GLN A 3 19.90 10.45 -3.06
CA GLN A 3 19.15 10.79 -4.26
C GLN A 3 18.61 9.52 -4.92
N PHE A 4 17.40 9.60 -5.44
CA PHE A 4 16.72 8.53 -6.15
C PHE A 4 16.34 9.00 -7.54
N SER A 5 16.50 8.16 -8.52
CA SER A 5 15.79 8.26 -9.78
C SER A 5 14.28 8.06 -9.55
N GLN A 6 13.47 8.41 -10.52
CA GLN A 6 12.03 8.21 -10.46
C GLN A 6 11.65 6.74 -10.25
N GLU A 7 12.30 5.84 -10.99
CA GLU A 7 12.03 4.40 -10.93
C GLU A 7 12.43 3.78 -9.58
N GLU A 8 13.62 4.13 -9.05
CA GLU A 8 14.06 3.69 -7.73
C GLU A 8 13.10 4.16 -6.63
N ALA A 9 12.64 5.41 -6.71
CA ALA A 9 11.69 5.95 -5.74
C ALA A 9 10.32 5.23 -5.81
N LEU A 10 9.86 4.89 -7.01
CA LEU A 10 8.63 4.10 -7.19
C LEU A 10 8.80 2.68 -6.65
N LEU A 11 9.92 2.01 -6.94
CA LEU A 11 10.21 0.67 -6.39
C LEU A 11 10.20 0.66 -4.86
N SER A 12 10.92 1.61 -4.24
CA SER A 12 10.97 1.76 -2.79
C SER A 12 9.58 1.96 -2.19
N LEU A 13 8.77 2.84 -2.80
CA LEU A 13 7.40 3.12 -2.37
C LEU A 13 6.49 1.89 -2.51
N LEU A 14 6.63 1.12 -3.58
CA LEU A 14 5.78 -0.05 -3.88
C LEU A 14 6.12 -1.25 -2.99
N TYR A 15 7.40 -1.57 -2.82
CA TYR A 15 7.84 -2.64 -1.91
C TYR A 15 7.83 -2.22 -0.45
N GLN A 16 7.66 -0.93 -0.15
CA GLN A 16 7.72 -0.37 1.20
C GLN A 16 9.06 -0.73 1.86
N GLU A 17 10.14 -0.43 1.16
CA GLU A 17 11.50 -0.61 1.67
C GLU A 17 11.75 0.28 2.89
N ASP A 18 12.66 -0.14 3.77
CA ASP A 18 12.99 0.57 5.02
C ASP A 18 13.93 1.77 4.77
N ASP A 19 13.88 2.36 3.57
CA ASP A 19 14.71 3.48 3.15
C ASP A 19 14.11 4.87 3.43
N GLY A 20 12.92 4.92 4.02
CA GLY A 20 12.23 6.16 4.39
C GLY A 20 11.28 6.69 3.34
N LEU A 21 11.22 6.11 2.13
CA LEU A 21 10.21 6.48 1.14
C LEU A 21 8.92 5.70 1.39
N HIS A 22 7.86 6.40 1.79
CA HIS A 22 6.54 5.82 2.06
C HIS A 22 5.44 6.61 1.32
N THR A 23 4.20 6.15 1.35
CA THR A 23 3.09 6.83 0.66
C THR A 23 2.64 8.12 1.34
N GLY A 24 2.83 8.26 2.66
CA GLY A 24 2.33 9.37 3.45
C GLY A 24 2.61 10.75 2.84
N ALA A 25 1.63 11.64 2.89
CA ALA A 25 1.74 13.00 2.35
C ALA A 25 2.61 13.95 3.21
N TRP A 26 2.87 13.56 4.47
CA TRP A 26 3.63 14.34 5.45
C TRP A 26 5.15 14.16 5.31
N ALA A 27 5.93 15.04 5.97
CA ALA A 27 7.39 15.06 5.95
C ALA A 27 8.00 15.20 4.54
N ARG A 28 7.36 15.94 3.66
CA ARG A 28 7.78 16.14 2.27
C ARG A 28 7.68 17.58 1.83
N ILE A 29 8.57 17.96 0.94
CA ILE A 29 8.54 19.24 0.24
C ILE A 29 8.48 18.95 -1.25
N TYR A 30 7.57 19.60 -1.94
CA TYR A 30 7.33 19.43 -3.36
C TYR A 30 7.44 20.76 -4.10
N LYS A 31 7.90 20.71 -5.33
CA LYS A 31 7.72 21.84 -6.24
C LYS A 31 6.22 22.00 -6.54
N ARG A 32 5.72 23.23 -6.48
CA ARG A 32 4.29 23.54 -6.67
C ARG A 32 3.73 23.05 -8.00
N GLU A 33 4.54 23.14 -9.08
CA GLU A 33 4.15 22.73 -10.42
C GLU A 33 3.78 21.23 -10.53
N LEU A 34 4.30 20.36 -9.64
CA LEU A 34 3.94 18.94 -9.61
C LEU A 34 2.45 18.73 -9.35
N PHE A 35 1.80 19.68 -8.70
CA PHE A 35 0.38 19.67 -8.36
C PHE A 35 -0.51 20.46 -9.33
N SER A 36 -0.04 20.77 -10.53
CA SER A 36 -0.84 21.49 -11.53
C SER A 36 -2.19 20.82 -11.81
N ASN A 37 -2.21 19.48 -11.90
CA ASN A 37 -3.39 18.65 -12.17
C ASN A 37 -3.50 17.42 -11.25
N ILE A 38 -2.77 17.39 -10.14
CA ILE A 38 -2.86 16.34 -9.12
C ILE A 38 -3.42 16.96 -7.85
N ARG A 39 -4.37 16.27 -7.20
CA ARG A 39 -4.91 16.63 -5.89
C ARG A 39 -5.10 15.38 -5.06
N TYR A 40 -4.88 15.50 -3.74
CA TYR A 40 -5.31 14.48 -2.79
C TYR A 40 -6.84 14.54 -2.70
N PRO A 41 -7.54 13.43 -2.94
CA PRO A 41 -9.00 13.42 -2.90
C PRO A 41 -9.49 13.66 -1.47
N PHE A 42 -10.47 14.58 -1.32
CA PHE A 42 -11.08 14.87 -0.02
C PHE A 42 -12.05 13.75 0.39
N GLY A 43 -11.99 13.35 1.67
CA GLY A 43 -12.95 12.40 2.25
C GLY A 43 -12.68 10.92 1.95
N PHE A 44 -11.62 10.60 1.20
CA PHE A 44 -11.20 9.22 0.94
C PHE A 44 -10.13 8.76 1.95
N TYR A 45 -10.19 7.50 2.32
CA TYR A 45 -9.05 6.83 2.97
C TYR A 45 -8.08 6.33 1.90
N TYR A 46 -6.79 6.21 2.26
CA TYR A 46 -5.72 5.85 1.32
C TYR A 46 -5.50 6.87 0.18
N GLU A 47 -5.86 8.15 0.42
CA GLU A 47 -5.64 9.25 -0.51
C GLU A 47 -4.15 9.41 -0.85
N ASP A 48 -3.29 9.14 0.11
CA ASP A 48 -1.84 9.16 -0.04
C ASP A 48 -1.34 8.02 -0.95
N LEU A 49 -1.85 6.80 -0.74
CA LEU A 49 -1.56 5.65 -1.60
C LEU A 49 -2.00 5.90 -3.04
N GLY A 50 -3.16 6.55 -3.23
CA GLY A 50 -3.71 6.86 -4.55
C GLY A 50 -3.10 8.06 -5.24
N THR A 51 -2.29 8.89 -4.53
CA THR A 51 -1.81 10.16 -5.07
C THR A 51 -0.30 10.26 -5.14
N THR A 52 0.44 9.81 -4.13
CA THR A 52 1.88 10.03 -4.02
C THR A 52 2.66 9.47 -5.21
N TYR A 53 2.31 8.27 -5.71
CA TYR A 53 2.97 7.70 -6.89
C TYR A 53 2.76 8.56 -8.15
N ARG A 54 1.59 9.20 -8.30
CA ARG A 54 1.30 10.10 -9.43
C ARG A 54 2.17 11.36 -9.39
N VAL A 55 2.44 11.87 -8.19
CA VAL A 55 3.39 12.96 -8.01
C VAL A 55 4.80 12.49 -8.40
N PHE A 56 5.19 11.28 -7.99
CA PHE A 56 6.48 10.70 -8.37
C PHE A 56 6.62 10.52 -9.89
N PHE A 57 5.52 10.24 -10.61
CA PHE A 57 5.52 10.21 -12.08
C PHE A 57 5.94 11.52 -12.76
N LYS A 58 5.88 12.65 -12.04
CA LYS A 58 6.29 13.95 -12.52
C LYS A 58 7.66 14.38 -12.02
N CYS A 59 8.23 13.67 -11.06
CA CYS A 59 9.54 14.00 -10.52
C CYS A 59 10.64 13.40 -11.40
N LYS A 60 11.64 14.19 -11.75
CA LYS A 60 12.85 13.67 -12.40
C LYS A 60 13.78 13.01 -11.38
N ASN A 61 13.91 13.64 -10.22
CA ASN A 61 14.75 13.19 -9.11
C ASN A 61 14.00 13.40 -7.80
N LEU A 62 14.27 12.53 -6.83
CA LEU A 62 13.82 12.66 -5.45
C LEU A 62 15.04 12.65 -4.53
N VAL A 63 14.98 13.45 -3.49
CA VAL A 63 16.05 13.52 -2.49
C VAL A 63 15.47 13.19 -1.12
N LEU A 64 16.05 12.21 -0.46
CA LEU A 64 15.75 11.88 0.93
C LEU A 64 16.81 12.52 1.84
N SER A 65 16.36 13.27 2.85
CA SER A 65 17.21 13.79 3.92
C SER A 65 17.12 12.88 5.14
N ASP A 66 18.26 12.54 5.71
CA ASP A 66 18.41 11.81 6.99
C ASP A 66 18.25 12.73 8.22
N LYS A 67 18.12 14.04 7.98
CA LYS A 67 17.86 15.00 9.06
C LYS A 67 16.45 14.82 9.62
N ARG A 68 16.34 14.71 10.94
CA ARG A 68 15.07 14.58 11.66
C ARG A 68 14.38 15.96 11.74
N MET A 69 13.60 16.30 10.70
CA MET A 69 12.95 17.63 10.60
C MET A 69 11.43 17.56 10.78
N TYR A 70 10.87 16.38 11.01
CA TYR A 70 9.45 16.17 11.20
C TYR A 70 9.18 15.29 12.42
N MET A 71 8.25 15.72 13.28
CA MET A 71 7.83 14.97 14.45
C MET A 71 6.44 14.36 14.18
N TYR A 72 6.40 13.04 14.05
CA TYR A 72 5.13 12.31 13.89
C TYR A 72 4.52 12.02 15.26
N ARG A 73 3.39 12.67 15.55
CA ARG A 73 2.66 12.46 16.80
C ARG A 73 1.79 11.21 16.73
N ILE A 74 2.08 10.23 17.57
CA ILE A 74 1.24 9.04 17.71
C ILE A 74 0.10 9.37 18.70
N ARG A 75 -1.15 9.24 18.24
CA ARG A 75 -2.34 9.46 19.06
C ARG A 75 -3.18 8.18 19.11
N GLN A 76 -3.92 7.98 20.22
CA GLN A 76 -4.79 6.81 20.36
C GLN A 76 -5.99 6.85 19.42
N ASP A 77 -6.51 8.04 19.11
CA ASP A 77 -7.61 8.33 18.18
C ASP A 77 -7.18 8.45 16.70
N SER A 78 -5.98 7.99 16.38
CA SER A 78 -5.46 8.01 15.00
C SER A 78 -6.27 7.08 14.09
N ILE A 79 -6.52 7.50 12.83
CA ILE A 79 -7.19 6.69 11.79
C ILE A 79 -6.56 5.30 11.65
N ILE A 80 -5.24 5.19 11.83
CA ILE A 80 -4.50 3.92 11.71
C ILE A 80 -4.86 2.94 12.84
N ARG A 81 -5.35 3.44 13.98
CA ARG A 81 -5.72 2.65 15.16
C ARG A 81 -7.23 2.48 15.35
N GLN A 82 -8.03 3.08 14.48
CA GLN A 82 -9.48 2.94 14.54
C GLN A 82 -9.90 1.54 14.11
N ASP A 83 -11.01 1.10 14.70
CA ASP A 83 -11.73 -0.07 14.21
C ASP A 83 -12.16 0.12 12.75
N TYR A 84 -12.57 -0.96 12.13
CA TYR A 84 -13.02 -0.94 10.75
C TYR A 84 -14.06 0.16 10.49
N SER A 85 -13.85 0.89 9.41
CA SER A 85 -14.81 1.86 8.86
C SER A 85 -15.12 1.51 7.40
N PRO A 86 -16.37 1.63 6.93
CA PRO A 86 -16.72 1.44 5.53
C PRO A 86 -15.89 2.27 4.55
N LYS A 87 -15.35 3.41 4.98
CA LYS A 87 -14.40 4.23 4.19
C LYS A 87 -13.13 3.48 3.83
N MET A 88 -12.75 2.45 4.60
CA MET A 88 -11.57 1.62 4.30
C MET A 88 -11.74 0.79 3.02
N MET A 89 -12.99 0.58 2.55
CA MET A 89 -13.25 -0.07 1.28
C MET A 89 -12.73 0.69 0.07
N SER A 90 -12.38 1.97 0.22
CA SER A 90 -11.68 2.75 -0.82
C SER A 90 -10.32 2.15 -1.21
N VAL A 91 -9.74 1.26 -0.39
CA VAL A 91 -8.52 0.53 -0.74
C VAL A 91 -8.65 -0.21 -2.07
N VAL A 92 -9.81 -0.81 -2.34
CA VAL A 92 -10.04 -1.61 -3.56
C VAL A 92 -9.89 -0.77 -4.83
N PRO A 93 -10.67 0.30 -5.08
CA PRO A 93 -10.48 1.13 -6.27
C PRO A 93 -9.14 1.85 -6.28
N VAL A 94 -8.62 2.29 -5.14
CA VAL A 94 -7.32 2.97 -5.05
C VAL A 94 -6.16 2.05 -5.50
N THR A 95 -6.12 0.82 -5.01
CA THR A 95 -5.04 -0.11 -5.36
C THR A 95 -5.16 -0.63 -6.78
N ARG A 96 -6.39 -0.81 -7.28
CA ARG A 96 -6.64 -1.16 -8.67
C ARG A 96 -6.11 -0.07 -9.62
N GLN A 97 -6.42 1.19 -9.33
CA GLN A 97 -5.94 2.32 -10.12
C GLN A 97 -4.41 2.43 -10.06
N LEU A 98 -3.82 2.29 -8.87
CA LEU A 98 -2.36 2.29 -8.70
C LEU A 98 -1.71 1.21 -9.56
N TYR A 99 -2.24 -0.02 -9.51
CA TYR A 99 -1.71 -1.14 -10.31
C TYR A 99 -1.78 -0.83 -11.80
N HIS A 100 -2.92 -0.38 -12.31
CA HIS A 100 -3.09 -0.05 -13.73
C HIS A 100 -2.19 1.09 -14.17
N ASP A 101 -2.15 2.20 -13.44
CA ASP A 101 -1.32 3.36 -13.78
C ASP A 101 0.18 2.99 -13.82
N ILE A 102 0.64 2.13 -12.92
CA ILE A 102 2.03 1.66 -12.88
C ILE A 102 2.30 0.68 -14.03
N ALA A 103 1.44 -0.31 -14.22
CA ALA A 103 1.62 -1.33 -15.27
C ALA A 103 1.63 -0.71 -16.66
N GLU A 104 0.80 0.29 -16.90
CA GLU A 104 0.75 1.03 -18.17
C GLU A 104 2.02 1.86 -18.39
N LYS A 105 2.43 2.63 -17.39
CA LYS A 105 3.52 3.60 -17.55
C LYS A 105 4.91 3.00 -17.33
N TYR A 106 5.02 2.02 -16.45
CA TYR A 106 6.26 1.34 -16.07
C TYR A 106 6.05 -0.17 -15.99
N PRO A 107 5.93 -0.89 -17.14
CA PRO A 107 5.68 -2.33 -17.15
C PRO A 107 6.67 -3.14 -16.32
N ALA A 108 7.92 -2.69 -16.22
CA ALA A 108 8.95 -3.33 -15.37
C ALA A 108 8.62 -3.29 -13.87
N LEU A 109 7.72 -2.40 -13.44
CA LEU A 109 7.30 -2.24 -12.04
C LEU A 109 5.94 -2.91 -11.74
N GLU A 110 5.34 -3.60 -12.71
CA GLU A 110 4.01 -4.21 -12.56
C GLU A 110 3.94 -5.16 -11.35
N VAL A 111 4.95 -6.00 -11.17
CA VAL A 111 5.01 -6.95 -10.05
C VAL A 111 5.13 -6.23 -8.70
N ALA A 112 5.89 -5.14 -8.64
CA ALA A 112 5.99 -4.31 -7.45
C ALA A 112 4.64 -3.63 -7.12
N ALA A 113 3.92 -3.15 -8.14
CA ALA A 113 2.58 -2.59 -7.97
C ALA A 113 1.58 -3.64 -7.48
N ALA A 114 1.63 -4.87 -8.03
CA ALA A 114 0.85 -6.01 -7.56
C ALA A 114 1.15 -6.32 -6.08
N SER A 115 2.41 -6.29 -5.66
CA SER A 115 2.82 -6.50 -4.27
C SER A 115 2.24 -5.43 -3.34
N ARG A 116 2.26 -4.16 -3.76
CA ARG A 116 1.66 -3.06 -2.99
C ARG A 116 0.15 -3.18 -2.88
N ALA A 117 -0.52 -3.50 -3.99
CA ALA A 117 -1.97 -3.68 -4.04
C ALA A 117 -2.41 -4.85 -3.14
N PHE A 118 -1.73 -5.99 -3.23
CA PHE A 118 -1.99 -7.14 -2.35
C PHE A 118 -1.83 -6.77 -0.88
N SER A 119 -0.70 -6.18 -0.51
CA SER A 119 -0.39 -5.82 0.88
C SER A 119 -1.43 -4.88 1.48
N ALA A 120 -1.86 -3.84 0.74
CA ALA A 120 -2.87 -2.88 1.21
C ALA A 120 -4.25 -3.55 1.39
N ASN A 121 -4.68 -4.34 0.41
CA ASN A 121 -5.95 -5.08 0.51
C ASN A 121 -5.91 -6.11 1.65
N ARG A 122 -4.80 -6.82 1.85
CA ARG A 122 -4.63 -7.76 2.96
C ARG A 122 -4.78 -7.05 4.32
N MET A 123 -4.21 -5.87 4.50
CA MET A 123 -4.36 -5.10 5.74
C MET A 123 -5.83 -4.80 6.02
N VAL A 124 -6.57 -4.31 5.02
CA VAL A 124 -8.00 -4.01 5.16
C VAL A 124 -8.81 -5.28 5.39
N TYR A 125 -8.51 -6.38 4.70
CA TYR A 125 -9.18 -7.68 4.90
C TYR A 125 -9.20 -8.11 6.38
N PHE A 126 -8.10 -7.90 7.10
CA PHE A 126 -8.00 -8.26 8.52
C PHE A 126 -8.60 -7.21 9.47
N SER A 127 -8.82 -5.98 9.03
CA SER A 127 -9.54 -4.97 9.83
C SER A 127 -11.06 -5.15 9.78
N ILE A 128 -11.59 -5.76 8.70
CA ILE A 128 -13.04 -5.98 8.54
C ILE A 128 -13.52 -7.03 9.54
N PRO A 129 -14.58 -6.73 10.36
CA PRO A 129 -15.17 -7.68 11.26
C PRO A 129 -15.58 -8.99 10.56
N TYR A 130 -15.44 -10.12 11.27
CA TYR A 130 -15.76 -11.43 10.66
C TYR A 130 -17.21 -11.55 10.20
N SER A 131 -18.14 -10.88 10.89
CA SER A 131 -19.57 -10.81 10.53
C SER A 131 -19.86 -10.10 9.22
N MET A 132 -18.98 -9.20 8.75
CA MET A 132 -19.14 -8.43 7.51
C MET A 132 -18.55 -9.21 6.32
N ARG A 133 -19.23 -10.30 5.95
CA ARG A 133 -18.71 -11.28 4.98
C ARG A 133 -18.60 -10.70 3.57
N GLU A 134 -19.58 -9.91 3.14
CA GLU A 134 -19.59 -9.35 1.78
C GLU A 134 -18.42 -8.41 1.53
N GLU A 135 -18.17 -7.49 2.45
CA GLU A 135 -17.05 -6.56 2.37
C GLU A 135 -15.72 -7.30 2.37
N ARG A 136 -15.59 -8.31 3.25
CA ARG A 136 -14.40 -9.15 3.28
C ARG A 136 -14.17 -9.89 1.97
N LEU A 137 -15.20 -10.43 1.36
CA LEU A 137 -15.09 -11.14 0.07
C LEU A 137 -14.70 -10.19 -1.05
N LYS A 138 -15.24 -8.97 -1.10
CA LYS A 138 -14.84 -7.96 -2.11
C LYS A 138 -13.33 -7.66 -2.05
N VAL A 139 -12.80 -7.45 -0.84
CA VAL A 139 -11.37 -7.21 -0.65
C VAL A 139 -10.55 -8.47 -0.93
N TRP A 140 -11.05 -9.65 -0.55
CA TRP A 140 -10.44 -10.94 -0.84
C TRP A 140 -10.27 -11.18 -2.34
N GLU A 141 -11.33 -10.99 -3.11
CA GLU A 141 -11.32 -11.15 -4.57
C GLU A 141 -10.29 -10.22 -5.23
N GLU A 142 -10.26 -8.97 -4.81
CA GLU A 142 -9.27 -8.02 -5.31
C GLU A 142 -7.84 -8.46 -4.98
N MET A 143 -7.59 -8.82 -3.73
CA MET A 143 -6.27 -9.30 -3.29
C MET A 143 -5.81 -10.52 -4.08
N CYS A 144 -6.69 -11.48 -4.32
CA CYS A 144 -6.37 -12.73 -5.02
C CYS A 144 -5.92 -12.54 -6.48
N LYS A 145 -6.26 -11.42 -7.12
CA LYS A 145 -5.81 -11.11 -8.49
C LYS A 145 -4.28 -11.01 -8.58
N TYR A 146 -3.65 -10.53 -7.53
CA TYR A 146 -2.22 -10.23 -7.50
C TYR A 146 -1.35 -11.38 -6.97
N ARG A 147 -1.93 -12.40 -6.33
CA ARG A 147 -1.21 -13.44 -5.57
C ARG A 147 -0.13 -14.18 -6.37
N LYS A 148 -0.39 -14.51 -7.64
CA LYS A 148 0.55 -15.28 -8.47
C LYS A 148 1.86 -14.52 -8.70
N ALA A 149 1.77 -13.25 -9.05
CA ALA A 149 2.94 -12.41 -9.29
C ALA A 149 3.83 -12.31 -8.04
N ILE A 150 3.22 -12.19 -6.85
CA ILE A 150 3.93 -11.97 -5.58
C ILE A 150 4.67 -13.23 -5.12
N ILE A 151 4.10 -14.42 -5.30
CA ILE A 151 4.73 -15.67 -4.87
C ILE A 151 6.08 -15.85 -5.58
N LEU A 152 6.16 -15.49 -6.85
CA LEU A 152 7.34 -15.67 -7.70
C LEU A 152 8.35 -14.52 -7.55
N ASP A 153 7.97 -13.42 -6.91
CA ASP A 153 8.83 -12.24 -6.79
C ASP A 153 9.74 -12.32 -5.54
N PRO A 154 11.07 -12.45 -5.72
CA PRO A 154 12.00 -12.52 -4.60
C PRO A 154 12.12 -11.20 -3.83
N LYS A 155 11.78 -10.04 -4.45
CA LYS A 155 11.80 -8.71 -3.83
C LYS A 155 10.59 -8.47 -2.93
N ALA A 156 9.47 -9.17 -3.17
CA ALA A 156 8.30 -9.07 -2.31
C ALA A 156 8.64 -9.55 -0.89
N ARG A 157 8.12 -8.85 0.11
CA ARG A 157 8.36 -9.21 1.52
C ARG A 157 7.95 -10.66 1.79
N LYS A 158 8.77 -11.40 2.53
CA LYS A 158 8.52 -12.82 2.85
C LYS A 158 7.11 -13.07 3.37
N ARG A 159 6.61 -12.21 4.26
CA ARG A 159 5.25 -12.31 4.81
C ARG A 159 4.16 -12.19 3.74
N GLU A 160 4.35 -11.32 2.73
CA GLU A 160 3.38 -11.15 1.64
C GLU A 160 3.40 -12.36 0.71
N ARG A 161 4.56 -12.93 0.45
CA ARG A 161 4.70 -14.18 -0.33
C ARG A 161 4.02 -15.35 0.38
N ILE A 162 4.21 -15.49 1.69
CA ILE A 162 3.52 -16.52 2.51
C ILE A 162 2.02 -16.27 2.51
N ALA A 163 1.58 -15.02 2.71
CA ALA A 163 0.16 -14.68 2.67
C ALA A 163 -0.44 -15.01 1.29
N ALA A 164 0.23 -14.63 0.21
CA ALA A 164 -0.22 -14.94 -1.15
C ALA A 164 -0.34 -16.44 -1.40
N LEU A 165 0.60 -17.25 -0.90
CA LEU A 165 0.53 -18.72 -0.98
C LEU A 165 -0.68 -19.26 -0.20
N LEU A 166 -0.90 -18.78 1.01
CA LEU A 166 -2.02 -19.23 1.85
C LEU A 166 -3.39 -18.86 1.27
N THR A 167 -3.48 -17.87 0.36
CA THR A 167 -4.76 -17.55 -0.29
C THR A 167 -5.29 -18.69 -1.18
N TYR A 168 -4.47 -19.64 -1.60
CA TYR A 168 -4.94 -20.81 -2.35
C TYR A 168 -5.74 -21.80 -1.51
N LEU A 169 -5.71 -21.67 -0.19
CA LEU A 169 -6.50 -22.50 0.73
C LEU A 169 -7.94 -21.97 0.94
N GLY A 170 -8.29 -20.84 0.32
CA GLY A 170 -9.59 -20.20 0.48
C GLY A 170 -9.64 -19.18 1.61
N ALA A 171 -10.66 -18.32 1.59
CA ALA A 171 -10.78 -17.14 2.46
C ALA A 171 -10.85 -17.49 3.95
N ASP A 172 -11.60 -18.53 4.31
CA ASP A 172 -11.84 -18.88 5.71
C ASP A 172 -10.58 -19.49 6.34
N LEU A 173 -9.93 -20.43 5.64
CA LEU A 173 -8.72 -21.05 6.15
C LEU A 173 -7.54 -20.06 6.19
N PHE A 174 -7.42 -19.20 5.17
CA PHE A 174 -6.50 -18.08 5.18
C PHE A 174 -6.70 -17.18 6.41
N HIS A 175 -7.94 -16.81 6.70
CA HIS A 175 -8.25 -15.96 7.85
C HIS A 175 -7.80 -16.61 9.17
N VAL A 176 -8.08 -17.88 9.37
CA VAL A 176 -7.72 -18.62 10.61
C VAL A 176 -6.19 -18.71 10.75
N LEU A 177 -5.49 -19.10 9.70
CA LEU A 177 -4.05 -19.32 9.76
C LEU A 177 -3.26 -18.02 9.89
N PHE A 178 -3.63 -17.00 9.09
CA PHE A 178 -2.88 -15.75 9.04
C PHE A 178 -3.24 -14.79 10.19
N SER A 179 -4.43 -14.85 10.75
CA SER A 179 -4.80 -14.02 11.90
C SER A 179 -3.93 -14.31 13.14
N ARG A 180 -3.47 -15.55 13.32
CA ARG A 180 -2.55 -15.92 14.40
C ARG A 180 -1.18 -15.25 14.24
N VAL A 181 -0.71 -15.09 13.00
CA VAL A 181 0.56 -14.41 12.68
C VAL A 181 0.40 -12.89 12.83
N TYR A 182 -0.75 -12.36 12.41
CA TYR A 182 -1.04 -10.93 12.44
C TYR A 182 -1.17 -10.36 13.85
N ARG A 183 -1.85 -11.07 14.77
CA ARG A 183 -2.02 -10.65 16.17
C ARG A 183 -0.71 -10.56 16.94
N LYS A 184 0.26 -11.46 16.66
CA LYS A 184 1.59 -11.43 17.30
C LYS A 184 2.45 -10.22 16.96
N GLN A 185 2.11 -9.45 15.93
CA GLN A 185 2.89 -8.27 15.50
C GLN A 185 2.30 -6.95 16.00
N HIS A 186 1.12 -6.98 16.61
CA HIS A 186 0.40 -5.79 17.10
C HIS A 186 0.06 -5.86 18.60
N SER A 187 0.46 -6.92 19.30
CA SER A 187 0.54 -7.03 20.74
C SER A 187 1.95 -6.68 21.23
#